data_ed0d0d808ab5d3e4540738368555a654
#
_entry.id   ed0d0d808ab5d3e4540738368555a654
#
_cell.length_a   1.000
_cell.length_b   1.000
_cell.length_c   1.000
_cell.angle_alpha   90.00
_cell.angle_beta   90.00
_cell.angle_gamma   90.00
#
_symmetry.space_group_name_H-M   'P 1'
#
loop_
_entity.id
_entity.type
_entity.pdbx_description
1 polymer ?
#
loop_
_entity_poly.entity_id
_entity_poly.type
_entity_poly.pdbx_seq_one_letter_code
_entity_poly.pdbx_strand_id
1 'polypeptide(L)'
;VLGSIENGFLEAPPRHESADTYYQFCTAFPVGTALAQSWDPDLLAQVGRAVSREMDEFHVDLWLAPGMNIQRNPLCGRNFEYYSEDPLLTGTLAAAITAGVQESGRHGVTLKHFACNNQEDNRMAVDARVSERALREIYLRGFEIAVKAAAPAAVMSAYNCINGVHAANSRDLCTVVLRQEWGFAGLVMSDWNTTVPQDGSTPWRCAWAGNDGHHAGQPPR
;
A
#
# COMPACT_ATOMS: atom_id res chain seq x y z
N VAL A 1 3.84 -0.77 18.30
CA VAL A 1 4.45 0.19 17.52
C VAL A 1 5.65 0.86 18.10
N LEU A 2 6.46 1.44 17.27
CA LEU A 2 7.81 1.67 17.53
C LEU A 2 8.16 3.08 17.31
N GLY A 3 8.54 3.76 18.26
CA GLY A 3 9.07 5.03 18.06
C GLY A 3 9.74 5.52 19.28
N SER A 4 10.77 6.21 19.09
CA SER A 4 11.42 6.82 20.20
C SER A 4 10.98 8.21 20.25
N ILE A 5 10.22 8.66 21.23
CA ILE A 5 10.16 9.93 21.36
C ILE A 5 9.65 10.54 22.56
N GLU A 6 9.86 11.77 22.66
CA GLU A 6 9.71 12.59 23.82
C GLU A 6 8.25 12.84 24.21
N ASN A 7 7.37 12.88 23.25
CA ASN A 7 5.96 13.21 23.53
C ASN A 7 5.03 12.09 23.08
N GLY A 8 4.29 11.52 23.99
CA GLY A 8 3.31 10.48 23.68
C GLY A 8 3.85 9.07 23.59
N PHE A 9 5.11 8.86 23.95
CA PHE A 9 5.70 7.53 24.03
C PHE A 9 5.97 7.10 25.45
N LEU A 10 5.78 5.82 25.70
CA LEU A 10 6.23 5.18 26.91
C LEU A 10 7.44 4.32 26.59
N GLU A 11 8.49 4.51 27.36
CA GLU A 11 9.60 3.59 27.38
C GLU A 11 9.13 2.24 27.92
N ALA A 12 9.47 1.17 27.25
CA ALA A 12 9.13 -0.18 27.65
C ALA A 12 10.40 -0.99 27.94
N PRO A 13 10.28 -2.05 28.72
CA PRO A 13 11.40 -2.98 28.88
C PRO A 13 11.88 -3.47 27.53
N PRO A 14 13.20 -3.55 27.33
CA PRO A 14 13.77 -4.01 26.07
C PRO A 14 13.33 -5.46 25.79
N ARG A 15 13.00 -5.76 24.53
CA ARG A 15 12.69 -7.12 24.10
C ARG A 15 13.90 -8.00 23.99
N HIS A 16 15.06 -7.37 23.88
CA HIS A 16 16.37 -7.99 23.90
C HIS A 16 17.30 -7.16 24.78
N GLU A 17 18.26 -7.76 25.42
CA GLU A 17 19.22 -7.09 26.33
C GLU A 17 19.99 -5.92 25.69
N SER A 18 19.99 -5.85 24.36
CA SER A 18 20.70 -4.83 23.59
C SER A 18 19.82 -3.81 22.88
N ALA A 19 18.51 -3.81 23.14
CA ALA A 19 17.58 -2.92 22.42
C ALA A 19 16.52 -2.33 23.35
N ASP A 20 16.44 -1.03 23.38
CA ASP A 20 15.35 -0.32 24.02
C ASP A 20 14.09 -0.46 23.17
N THR A 21 12.94 -0.65 23.80
CA THR A 21 11.65 -0.71 23.12
C THR A 21 10.81 0.46 23.60
N TYR A 22 10.39 1.27 22.64
CA TYR A 22 9.52 2.42 22.89
C TYR A 22 8.13 2.13 22.35
N TYR A 23 7.11 2.63 23.05
CA TYR A 23 5.71 2.54 22.63
C TYR A 23 5.20 3.91 22.22
N GLN A 24 4.67 3.95 21.00
CA GLN A 24 3.94 5.12 20.51
C GLN A 24 2.45 4.83 20.54
N PHE A 25 1.70 5.70 21.19
CA PHE A 25 0.24 5.61 21.23
C PHE A 25 -0.34 6.44 20.10
N CYS A 26 -0.94 5.75 19.13
CA CYS A 26 -1.66 6.33 18.02
C CYS A 26 -3.16 6.07 18.20
N THR A 27 -3.99 6.82 17.50
CA THR A 27 -5.42 6.54 17.44
C THR A 27 -5.67 5.17 16.80
N ALA A 28 -6.47 4.34 17.46
CA ALA A 28 -6.93 3.06 16.91
C ALA A 28 -8.11 3.33 15.95
N PHE A 29 -7.82 3.80 14.75
CA PHE A 29 -8.84 3.96 13.73
C PHE A 29 -9.47 2.61 13.36
N PRO A 30 -10.75 2.59 12.95
CA PRO A 30 -11.35 1.38 12.39
C PRO A 30 -10.53 0.84 11.22
N VAL A 31 -10.46 -0.47 11.07
CA VAL A 31 -9.80 -1.12 9.94
C VAL A 31 -10.47 -0.77 8.61
N GLY A 32 -9.74 -0.90 7.50
CA GLY A 32 -10.20 -0.50 6.16
C GLY A 32 -11.59 -1.06 5.80
N THR A 33 -11.82 -2.35 6.04
CA THR A 33 -13.13 -2.98 5.81
C THR A 33 -14.25 -2.31 6.62
N ALA A 34 -14.01 -1.97 7.88
CA ALA A 34 -15.02 -1.31 8.71
C ALA A 34 -15.32 0.11 8.23
N LEU A 35 -14.28 0.87 7.86
CA LEU A 35 -14.46 2.19 7.25
C LEU A 35 -15.26 2.10 5.96
N ALA A 36 -15.01 1.10 5.13
CA ALA A 36 -15.70 0.90 3.86
C ALA A 36 -17.19 0.59 4.02
N GLN A 37 -17.60 -0.01 5.14
CA GLN A 37 -19.03 -0.27 5.42
C GLN A 37 -19.84 1.02 5.61
N SER A 38 -19.20 2.15 5.84
CA SER A 38 -19.90 3.45 5.91
C SER A 38 -20.41 3.92 4.54
N TRP A 39 -19.78 3.55 3.47
CA TRP A 39 -20.01 4.04 2.09
C TRP A 39 -19.92 5.58 2.01
N ASP A 40 -19.19 6.20 2.91
CA ASP A 40 -19.13 7.64 3.09
C ASP A 40 -17.72 8.18 2.75
N PRO A 41 -17.51 8.74 1.56
CA PRO A 41 -16.22 9.33 1.20
C PRO A 41 -15.83 10.53 2.06
N ASP A 42 -16.79 11.29 2.57
CA ASP A 42 -16.52 12.46 3.41
C ASP A 42 -15.98 12.03 4.77
N LEU A 43 -16.50 10.93 5.32
CA LEU A 43 -15.96 10.31 6.53
C LEU A 43 -14.52 9.84 6.29
N LEU A 44 -14.24 9.18 5.15
CA LEU A 44 -12.89 8.71 4.84
C LEU A 44 -11.91 9.89 4.69
N ALA A 45 -12.33 11.00 4.08
CA ALA A 45 -11.51 12.21 4.01
C ALA A 45 -11.25 12.81 5.40
N GLN A 46 -12.24 12.78 6.31
CA GLN A 46 -12.06 13.21 7.70
C GLN A 46 -11.06 12.32 8.46
N VAL A 47 -11.14 11.00 8.29
CA VAL A 47 -10.16 10.06 8.84
C VAL A 47 -8.78 10.36 8.27
N GLY A 48 -8.66 10.59 6.96
CA GLY A 48 -7.40 10.99 6.32
C GLY A 48 -6.78 12.24 6.94
N ARG A 49 -7.59 13.28 7.18
CA ARG A 49 -7.13 14.50 7.88
C ARG A 49 -6.68 14.22 9.32
N ALA A 50 -7.35 13.30 10.01
CA ALA A 50 -6.95 12.90 11.35
C ALA A 50 -5.61 12.16 11.35
N VAL A 51 -5.42 11.23 10.40
CA VAL A 51 -4.14 10.55 10.18
C VAL A 51 -3.03 11.56 9.85
N SER A 52 -3.29 12.53 8.97
CA SER A 52 -2.31 13.58 8.63
C SER A 52 -1.82 14.35 9.84
N ARG A 53 -2.71 14.67 10.79
CA ARG A 53 -2.32 15.34 12.05
C ARG A 53 -1.43 14.45 12.93
N GLU A 54 -1.70 13.15 12.99
CA GLU A 54 -0.82 12.23 13.73
C GLU A 54 0.53 12.05 12.99
N MET A 55 0.55 12.07 11.67
CA MET A 55 1.80 12.06 10.91
C MET A 55 2.66 13.29 11.21
N ASP A 56 2.05 14.48 11.38
CA ASP A 56 2.77 15.67 11.84
C ASP A 56 3.40 15.44 13.22
N GLU A 57 2.62 14.93 14.18
CA GLU A 57 3.06 14.69 15.55
C GLU A 57 4.21 13.69 15.63
N PHE A 58 4.18 12.68 14.74
CA PHE A 58 5.16 11.60 14.76
C PHE A 58 6.27 11.74 13.71
N HIS A 59 6.33 12.87 13.03
CA HIS A 59 7.33 13.17 11.99
C HIS A 59 7.37 12.09 10.90
N VAL A 60 6.22 11.68 10.40
CA VAL A 60 6.08 10.70 9.32
C VAL A 60 5.73 11.41 8.03
N ASP A 61 6.57 11.30 7.01
CA ASP A 61 6.37 11.96 5.72
C ASP A 61 5.46 11.16 4.78
N LEU A 62 5.60 9.84 4.79
CA LEU A 62 4.90 8.95 3.86
C LEU A 62 4.17 7.82 4.58
N TRP A 63 2.86 7.77 4.41
CA TRP A 63 2.01 6.72 4.97
C TRP A 63 1.93 5.53 4.02
N LEU A 64 2.29 4.32 4.49
CA LEU A 64 2.24 3.10 3.70
C LEU A 64 0.84 2.47 3.73
N ALA A 65 -0.14 3.25 3.32
CA ALA A 65 -1.56 2.91 3.22
C ALA A 65 -2.25 3.91 2.28
N PRO A 66 -3.49 3.64 1.84
CA PRO A 66 -4.31 2.49 2.15
C PRO A 66 -3.93 1.22 1.38
N GLY A 67 -4.21 0.05 1.99
CA GLY A 67 -4.32 -1.19 1.25
C GLY A 67 -5.65 -1.21 0.50
N MET A 68 -5.64 -1.60 -0.79
CA MET A 68 -6.84 -1.50 -1.60
C MET A 68 -7.02 -2.66 -2.61
N ASN A 69 -6.43 -3.80 -2.32
CA ASN A 69 -6.67 -4.99 -3.12
C ASN A 69 -8.13 -5.47 -2.98
N ILE A 70 -8.61 -6.12 -4.03
CA ILE A 70 -9.98 -6.63 -4.06
C ILE A 70 -10.14 -7.79 -3.08
N GLN A 71 -11.16 -7.75 -2.24
CA GLN A 71 -11.54 -8.82 -1.32
C GLN A 71 -12.18 -9.98 -2.07
N ARG A 72 -11.36 -10.71 -2.81
CA ARG A 72 -11.84 -11.79 -3.69
C ARG A 72 -12.17 -13.07 -2.94
N ASN A 73 -11.35 -13.41 -1.94
CA ASN A 73 -11.49 -14.62 -1.14
C ASN A 73 -11.65 -14.21 0.33
N PRO A 74 -12.73 -14.61 1.01
CA PRO A 74 -12.94 -14.25 2.42
C PRO A 74 -11.84 -14.79 3.35
N LEU A 75 -11.09 -15.80 2.94
CA LEU A 75 -9.97 -16.37 3.70
C LEU A 75 -8.65 -15.63 3.51
N CYS A 76 -8.59 -14.59 2.68
CA CYS A 76 -7.37 -13.77 2.56
C CYS A 76 -7.06 -13.06 3.87
N GLY A 77 -5.87 -13.32 4.43
CA GLY A 77 -5.47 -12.84 5.75
C GLY A 77 -5.34 -11.32 5.89
N ARG A 78 -5.37 -10.57 4.78
CA ARG A 78 -5.28 -9.10 4.77
C ARG A 78 -6.57 -8.39 4.37
N ASN A 79 -7.70 -9.11 4.24
CA ASN A 79 -8.97 -8.47 3.92
C ASN A 79 -9.36 -7.37 4.92
N PHE A 80 -8.95 -7.47 6.20
CA PHE A 80 -9.26 -6.48 7.22
C PHE A 80 -8.73 -5.08 6.87
N GLU A 81 -7.59 -4.97 6.18
CA GLU A 81 -7.04 -3.67 5.79
C GLU A 81 -7.53 -3.17 4.42
N TYR A 82 -8.15 -4.05 3.62
CA TYR A 82 -8.71 -3.69 2.33
C TYR A 82 -10.17 -3.20 2.47
N TYR A 83 -10.71 -2.60 1.43
CA TYR A 83 -12.00 -1.94 1.52
C TYR A 83 -13.17 -2.81 1.09
N SER A 84 -13.14 -3.39 -0.13
CA SER A 84 -14.29 -4.09 -0.70
C SER A 84 -13.89 -5.09 -1.78
N GLU A 85 -14.84 -5.92 -2.18
CA GLU A 85 -14.80 -6.70 -3.42
C GLU A 85 -15.16 -5.85 -4.64
N ASP A 86 -15.81 -4.71 -4.43
CA ASP A 86 -16.21 -3.76 -5.48
C ASP A 86 -15.07 -2.76 -5.76
N PRO A 87 -14.51 -2.75 -6.98
CA PRO A 87 -13.44 -1.84 -7.34
C PRO A 87 -13.86 -0.36 -7.37
N LEU A 88 -15.13 -0.05 -7.63
CA LEU A 88 -15.62 1.34 -7.62
C LEU A 88 -15.63 1.86 -6.19
N LEU A 89 -16.23 1.11 -5.25
CA LEU A 89 -16.25 1.48 -3.84
C LEU A 89 -14.82 1.60 -3.29
N THR A 90 -13.99 0.60 -3.55
CA THR A 90 -12.58 0.58 -3.13
C THR A 90 -11.83 1.81 -3.63
N GLY A 91 -11.93 2.11 -4.91
CA GLY A 91 -11.22 3.24 -5.52
C GLY A 91 -11.71 4.59 -5.02
N THR A 92 -13.02 4.75 -4.86
CA THR A 92 -13.63 5.99 -4.37
C THR A 92 -13.21 6.30 -2.93
N LEU A 93 -13.27 5.30 -2.05
CA LEU A 93 -12.89 5.48 -0.64
C LEU A 93 -11.37 5.65 -0.47
N ALA A 94 -10.58 4.91 -1.24
CA ALA A 94 -9.12 5.10 -1.25
C ALA A 94 -8.73 6.50 -1.75
N ALA A 95 -9.41 7.02 -2.76
CA ALA A 95 -9.22 8.40 -3.22
C ALA A 95 -9.56 9.41 -2.12
N ALA A 96 -10.67 9.22 -1.44
CA ALA A 96 -11.14 10.14 -0.39
C ALA A 96 -10.15 10.21 0.80
N ILE A 97 -9.71 9.07 1.31
CA ILE A 97 -8.74 9.06 2.43
C ILE A 97 -7.38 9.62 1.98
N THR A 98 -6.95 9.32 0.74
CA THR A 98 -5.71 9.87 0.16
C THR A 98 -5.79 11.40 0.09
N ALA A 99 -6.89 11.96 -0.43
CA ALA A 99 -7.10 13.39 -0.49
C ALA A 99 -7.05 14.02 0.90
N GLY A 100 -7.68 13.40 1.90
CA GLY A 100 -7.66 13.88 3.28
C GLY A 100 -6.27 13.89 3.91
N VAL A 101 -5.47 12.85 3.70
CA VAL A 101 -4.07 12.80 4.22
C VAL A 101 -3.20 13.85 3.52
N GLN A 102 -3.34 14.01 2.21
CA GLN A 102 -2.50 14.89 1.41
C GLN A 102 -2.97 16.35 1.38
N GLU A 103 -4.11 16.68 2.00
CA GLU A 103 -4.70 18.02 1.96
C GLU A 103 -3.74 19.12 2.42
N SER A 104 -2.89 18.84 3.41
CA SER A 104 -1.89 19.80 3.91
C SER A 104 -0.70 20.02 2.98
N GLY A 105 -0.50 19.14 1.99
CA GLY A 105 0.69 19.12 1.12
C GLY A 105 1.98 18.69 1.80
N ARG A 106 1.93 18.29 3.07
CA ARG A 106 3.13 17.88 3.85
C ARG A 106 3.35 16.38 3.87
N HIS A 107 2.30 15.61 3.73
CA HIS A 107 2.34 14.15 3.84
C HIS A 107 1.96 13.48 2.54
N GLY A 108 2.52 12.31 2.31
CA GLY A 108 2.20 11.47 1.16
C GLY A 108 1.48 10.19 1.54
N VAL A 109 0.78 9.62 0.60
CA VAL A 109 0.08 8.34 0.69
C VAL A 109 0.69 7.34 -0.28
N THR A 110 0.80 6.07 0.13
CA THR A 110 1.24 4.97 -0.71
C THR A 110 0.11 3.98 -0.94
N LEU A 111 -0.49 3.99 -2.12
CA LEU A 111 -1.48 2.98 -2.47
C LEU A 111 -0.83 1.60 -2.62
N LYS A 112 -1.44 0.56 -2.05
CA LYS A 112 -0.88 -0.79 -2.05
C LYS A 112 -1.95 -1.88 -2.09
N HIS A 113 -1.63 -3.05 -2.58
CA HIS A 113 -0.39 -3.52 -3.22
C HIS A 113 -0.67 -3.68 -4.72
N PHE A 114 0.07 -2.99 -5.54
CA PHE A 114 -0.20 -2.89 -6.98
C PHE A 114 0.52 -4.03 -7.74
N ALA A 115 -0.19 -5.10 -8.20
CA ALA A 115 -1.62 -5.36 -8.08
C ALA A 115 -1.88 -6.85 -7.84
N CYS A 116 -3.15 -7.21 -7.64
CA CYS A 116 -3.59 -8.61 -7.52
C CYS A 116 -3.08 -9.37 -6.29
N ASN A 117 -2.74 -8.71 -5.19
CA ASN A 117 -2.42 -9.37 -3.93
C ASN A 117 -3.71 -9.79 -3.20
N ASN A 118 -4.33 -10.89 -3.65
CA ASN A 118 -5.63 -11.35 -3.19
C ASN A 118 -5.57 -12.59 -2.31
N GLN A 119 -4.38 -13.06 -1.96
CA GLN A 119 -4.12 -14.12 -0.99
C GLN A 119 -2.76 -13.89 -0.31
N GLU A 120 -2.63 -14.36 0.92
CA GLU A 120 -1.40 -14.24 1.69
C GLU A 120 -0.58 -15.53 1.72
N ASP A 121 -1.23 -16.68 1.54
CA ASP A 121 -0.55 -17.96 1.44
C ASP A 121 0.38 -17.97 0.24
N ASN A 122 1.67 -18.20 0.50
CA ASN A 122 2.72 -18.22 -0.52
C ASN A 122 2.78 -16.93 -1.39
N ARG A 123 2.45 -15.78 -0.81
CA ARG A 123 2.26 -14.50 -1.53
C ARG A 123 3.45 -14.08 -2.40
N MET A 124 4.68 -14.50 -2.05
CA MET A 124 5.88 -14.16 -2.82
C MET A 124 6.08 -15.02 -4.07
N ALA A 125 5.40 -16.15 -4.17
CA ALA A 125 5.53 -17.09 -5.30
C ALA A 125 4.21 -17.37 -6.02
N VAL A 126 3.08 -16.87 -5.50
CA VAL A 126 1.78 -17.07 -6.15
C VAL A 126 1.71 -16.34 -7.49
N ASP A 127 1.11 -16.98 -8.48
CA ASP A 127 0.86 -16.40 -9.79
C ASP A 127 -0.65 -16.18 -10.00
N ALA A 128 -1.06 -14.92 -9.94
CA ALA A 128 -2.44 -14.54 -10.20
C ALA A 128 -2.76 -14.67 -11.69
N ARG A 129 -3.46 -15.75 -12.06
CA ARG A 129 -3.91 -15.99 -13.44
C ARG A 129 -5.18 -15.21 -13.71
N VAL A 130 -5.10 -14.21 -14.58
CA VAL A 130 -6.20 -13.28 -14.83
C VAL A 130 -6.22 -12.84 -16.29
N SER A 131 -7.42 -12.75 -16.90
CA SER A 131 -7.56 -12.18 -18.24
C SER A 131 -7.30 -10.68 -18.23
N GLU A 132 -6.87 -10.11 -19.34
CA GLU A 132 -6.67 -8.67 -19.50
C GLU A 132 -7.91 -7.87 -19.11
N ARG A 133 -9.08 -8.33 -19.53
CA ARG A 133 -10.36 -7.68 -19.19
C ARG A 133 -10.59 -7.66 -17.68
N ALA A 134 -10.48 -8.82 -17.00
CA ALA A 134 -10.69 -8.90 -15.56
C ALA A 134 -9.62 -8.09 -14.80
N LEU A 135 -8.37 -8.11 -15.26
CA LEU A 135 -7.29 -7.31 -14.69
C LEU A 135 -7.67 -5.83 -14.70
N ARG A 136 -8.10 -5.29 -15.83
CA ARG A 136 -8.42 -3.86 -15.97
C ARG A 136 -9.74 -3.47 -15.32
N GLU A 137 -10.78 -4.27 -15.46
CA GLU A 137 -12.11 -3.91 -14.98
C GLU A 137 -12.30 -4.13 -13.46
N ILE A 138 -11.50 -5.01 -12.85
CA ILE A 138 -11.64 -5.37 -11.44
C ILE A 138 -10.37 -5.00 -10.65
N TYR A 139 -9.23 -5.65 -10.93
CA TYR A 139 -8.06 -5.57 -10.07
C TYR A 139 -7.28 -4.26 -10.17
N LEU A 140 -7.28 -3.62 -11.32
CA LEU A 140 -6.64 -2.33 -11.55
C LEU A 140 -7.61 -1.16 -11.40
N ARG A 141 -8.91 -1.37 -11.57
CA ARG A 141 -9.91 -0.30 -11.63
C ARG A 141 -9.93 0.58 -10.37
N GLY A 142 -9.84 -0.01 -9.19
CA GLY A 142 -9.76 0.76 -7.94
C GLY A 142 -8.54 1.66 -7.89
N PHE A 143 -7.38 1.14 -8.28
CA PHE A 143 -6.13 1.92 -8.34
C PHE A 143 -6.23 3.05 -9.36
N GLU A 144 -6.78 2.80 -10.55
CA GLU A 144 -7.00 3.82 -11.57
C GLU A 144 -7.83 5.00 -11.04
N ILE A 145 -8.93 4.69 -10.36
CA ILE A 145 -9.81 5.70 -9.76
C ILE A 145 -9.03 6.53 -8.73
N ALA A 146 -8.34 5.88 -7.80
CA ALA A 146 -7.60 6.56 -6.75
C ALA A 146 -6.44 7.40 -7.29
N VAL A 147 -5.67 6.87 -8.25
CA VAL A 147 -4.57 7.61 -8.90
C VAL A 147 -5.07 8.86 -9.60
N LYS A 148 -6.14 8.74 -10.41
CA LYS A 148 -6.66 9.87 -11.18
C LYS A 148 -7.39 10.91 -10.33
N ALA A 149 -8.07 10.47 -9.25
CA ALA A 149 -8.86 11.37 -8.41
C ALA A 149 -8.07 12.08 -7.32
N ALA A 150 -7.01 11.44 -6.77
CA ALA A 150 -6.31 11.95 -5.60
C ALA A 150 -4.80 12.12 -5.77
N ALA A 151 -4.23 11.74 -6.90
CA ALA A 151 -2.79 11.86 -7.19
C ALA A 151 -1.90 11.46 -6.00
N PRO A 152 -1.92 10.17 -5.57
CA PRO A 152 -1.14 9.71 -4.42
C PRO A 152 0.35 9.95 -4.63
N ALA A 153 1.07 10.22 -3.55
CA ALA A 153 2.52 10.46 -3.60
C ALA A 153 3.30 9.22 -4.03
N ALA A 154 2.81 8.03 -3.66
CA ALA A 154 3.47 6.77 -3.99
C ALA A 154 2.49 5.64 -4.30
N VAL A 155 3.03 4.60 -4.95
CA VAL A 155 2.37 3.30 -5.18
C VAL A 155 3.37 2.20 -4.83
N MET A 156 2.93 1.19 -4.10
CA MET A 156 3.74 0.03 -3.74
C MET A 156 3.37 -1.16 -4.61
N SER A 157 4.33 -1.69 -5.36
CA SER A 157 4.14 -2.89 -6.18
C SER A 157 4.03 -4.15 -5.32
N ALA A 158 3.19 -5.09 -5.75
CA ALA A 158 2.89 -6.31 -4.99
C ALA A 158 3.99 -7.38 -5.12
N TYR A 159 3.99 -8.34 -4.18
CA TYR A 159 4.89 -9.49 -4.20
C TYR A 159 4.64 -10.48 -5.31
N ASN A 160 3.36 -10.75 -5.57
CA ASN A 160 2.90 -11.84 -6.43
C ASN A 160 3.26 -11.65 -7.90
N CYS A 161 3.25 -12.76 -8.63
CA CYS A 161 3.22 -12.73 -10.07
C CYS A 161 1.81 -12.43 -10.59
N ILE A 162 1.75 -11.86 -11.78
CA ILE A 162 0.55 -11.73 -12.60
C ILE A 162 0.87 -12.34 -13.96
N ASN A 163 0.18 -13.43 -14.30
CA ASN A 163 0.39 -14.17 -15.55
C ASN A 163 1.87 -14.51 -15.81
N GLY A 164 2.59 -14.94 -14.77
CA GLY A 164 3.97 -15.40 -14.85
C GLY A 164 5.04 -14.31 -14.66
N VAL A 165 4.66 -13.05 -14.47
CA VAL A 165 5.61 -11.95 -14.25
C VAL A 165 5.38 -11.33 -12.87
N HIS A 166 6.42 -11.21 -12.04
CA HIS A 166 6.32 -10.50 -10.77
C HIS A 166 5.80 -9.07 -10.99
N ALA A 167 4.82 -8.65 -10.20
CA ALA A 167 4.22 -7.31 -10.32
C ALA A 167 5.29 -6.21 -10.30
N ALA A 168 6.28 -6.32 -9.41
CA ALA A 168 7.39 -5.38 -9.33
C ALA A 168 8.32 -5.40 -10.55
N ASN A 169 8.37 -6.48 -11.33
CA ASN A 169 9.16 -6.60 -12.57
C ASN A 169 8.36 -6.26 -13.83
N SER A 170 7.06 -6.00 -13.71
CA SER A 170 6.17 -5.79 -14.84
C SER A 170 6.24 -4.35 -15.34
N ARG A 171 6.94 -4.15 -16.45
CA ARG A 171 6.97 -2.85 -17.12
C ARG A 171 5.60 -2.43 -17.63
N ASP A 172 4.80 -3.39 -18.10
CA ASP A 172 3.44 -3.12 -18.55
C ASP A 172 2.59 -2.55 -17.40
N LEU A 173 2.75 -3.11 -16.19
CA LEU A 173 2.03 -2.65 -15.02
C LEU A 173 2.57 -1.30 -14.50
N CYS A 174 3.87 -1.23 -14.18
CA CYS A 174 4.45 -0.09 -13.47
C CYS A 174 4.72 1.13 -14.38
N THR A 175 5.01 0.90 -15.66
CA THR A 175 5.29 2.00 -16.61
C THR A 175 4.11 2.25 -17.54
N VAL A 176 3.66 1.23 -18.29
CA VAL A 176 2.65 1.48 -19.33
C VAL A 176 1.32 1.85 -18.67
N VAL A 177 0.76 0.99 -17.84
CA VAL A 177 -0.54 1.24 -17.22
C VAL A 177 -0.46 2.40 -16.24
N LEU A 178 0.41 2.30 -15.22
CA LEU A 178 0.43 3.27 -14.14
C LEU A 178 0.86 4.67 -14.58
N ARG A 179 1.99 4.78 -15.31
CA ARG A 179 2.54 6.09 -15.68
C ARG A 179 2.01 6.63 -17.00
N GLN A 180 1.97 5.79 -18.06
CA GLN A 180 1.62 6.30 -19.39
C GLN A 180 0.11 6.41 -19.59
N GLU A 181 -0.68 5.41 -19.18
CA GLU A 181 -2.13 5.44 -19.36
C GLU A 181 -2.83 6.30 -18.28
N TRP A 182 -2.40 6.20 -17.01
CA TRP A 182 -3.06 6.92 -15.90
C TRP A 182 -2.40 8.24 -15.53
N GLY A 183 -1.18 8.51 -16.02
CA GLY A 183 -0.47 9.76 -15.76
C GLY A 183 0.15 9.85 -14.37
N PHE A 184 0.39 8.72 -13.70
CA PHE A 184 1.01 8.73 -12.38
C PHE A 184 2.44 9.26 -12.42
N ALA A 185 2.71 10.33 -11.66
CA ALA A 185 4.01 11.00 -11.60
C ALA A 185 4.76 10.79 -10.27
N GLY A 186 4.16 10.06 -9.33
CA GLY A 186 4.74 9.83 -8.00
C GLY A 186 5.77 8.70 -7.97
N LEU A 187 6.17 8.35 -6.76
CA LEU A 187 7.15 7.29 -6.46
C LEU A 187 6.51 5.90 -6.62
N VAL A 188 7.16 5.00 -7.32
CA VAL A 188 6.85 3.56 -7.29
C VAL A 188 7.89 2.85 -6.45
N MET A 189 7.46 2.17 -5.40
CA MET A 189 8.33 1.38 -4.54
C MET A 189 7.93 -0.09 -4.56
N SER A 190 8.87 -0.98 -4.30
CA SER A 190 8.56 -2.40 -4.08
C SER A 190 7.99 -2.62 -2.68
N ASP A 191 7.28 -3.72 -2.47
CA ASP A 191 7.01 -4.20 -1.12
C ASP A 191 8.32 -4.68 -0.44
N TRP A 192 8.29 -4.87 0.89
CA TRP A 192 9.46 -5.21 1.69
C TRP A 192 10.04 -6.56 1.28
N ASN A 193 11.37 -6.61 1.11
CA ASN A 193 12.10 -7.85 0.79
C ASN A 193 11.65 -8.54 -0.51
N THR A 194 10.98 -7.84 -1.41
CA THR A 194 10.49 -8.41 -2.68
C THR A 194 11.59 -9.09 -3.51
N THR A 195 12.84 -8.69 -3.36
CA THR A 195 13.97 -9.18 -4.13
C THR A 195 14.83 -10.24 -3.41
N VAL A 196 14.47 -10.60 -2.19
CA VAL A 196 15.27 -11.53 -1.36
C VAL A 196 15.07 -13.00 -1.70
N PRO A 197 13.86 -13.51 -2.00
CA PRO A 197 13.69 -14.89 -2.44
C PRO A 197 14.37 -15.12 -3.79
N GLN A 198 15.02 -16.28 -3.97
CA GLN A 198 15.69 -16.63 -5.23
C GLN A 198 14.75 -16.55 -6.44
N ASP A 199 13.45 -16.83 -6.24
CA ASP A 199 12.41 -16.79 -7.26
C ASP A 199 11.64 -15.46 -7.26
N GLY A 200 12.03 -14.49 -6.44
CA GLY A 200 11.42 -13.18 -6.33
C GLY A 200 11.81 -12.23 -7.48
N SER A 201 11.30 -11.03 -7.41
CA SER A 201 11.68 -9.98 -8.35
C SER A 201 13.16 -9.63 -8.18
N THR A 202 13.79 -9.17 -9.25
CA THR A 202 15.21 -8.78 -9.23
C THR A 202 15.35 -7.26 -9.26
N PRO A 203 16.32 -6.66 -8.52
CA PRO A 203 16.45 -5.21 -8.43
C PRO A 203 16.54 -4.49 -9.79
N TRP A 204 17.34 -5.02 -10.71
CA TRP A 204 17.50 -4.38 -12.03
C TRP A 204 16.22 -4.46 -12.89
N ARG A 205 15.44 -5.56 -12.77
CA ARG A 205 14.15 -5.69 -13.47
C ARG A 205 13.11 -4.77 -12.87
N CYS A 206 13.10 -4.61 -11.54
CA CYS A 206 12.22 -3.65 -10.89
C CYS A 206 12.52 -2.22 -11.37
N ALA A 207 13.79 -1.81 -11.39
CA ALA A 207 14.20 -0.51 -11.91
C ALA A 207 13.81 -0.34 -13.39
N TRP A 208 14.07 -1.34 -14.22
CA TRP A 208 13.65 -1.33 -15.63
C TRP A 208 12.13 -1.26 -15.80
N ALA A 209 11.38 -1.89 -14.91
CA ALA A 209 9.91 -1.86 -14.91
C ALA A 209 9.32 -0.52 -14.49
N GLY A 210 10.10 0.36 -13.86
CA GLY A 210 9.67 1.68 -13.43
C GLY A 210 9.46 1.82 -11.92
N ASN A 211 10.00 0.90 -11.10
CA ASN A 211 10.13 1.14 -9.66
C ASN A 211 11.30 2.08 -9.41
N ASP A 212 11.05 3.12 -8.62
CA ASP A 212 12.06 4.13 -8.26
C ASP A 212 12.84 3.75 -7.00
N GLY A 213 12.26 2.89 -6.16
CA GLY A 213 12.87 2.46 -4.91
C GLY A 213 12.56 1.02 -4.54
N HIS A 214 13.55 0.37 -3.91
CA HIS A 214 13.39 -0.96 -3.33
C HIS A 214 13.46 -0.85 -1.82
N HIS A 215 12.48 -1.44 -1.15
CA HIS A 215 12.65 -1.77 0.26
C HIS A 215 13.61 -2.96 0.36
N ALA A 216 14.89 -2.65 0.45
CA ALA A 216 15.89 -3.65 0.79
C ALA A 216 15.60 -4.16 2.20
N GLY A 217 15.40 -5.46 2.33
CA GLY A 217 15.41 -6.08 3.63
C GLY A 217 16.78 -5.92 4.31
N GLN A 218 16.82 -6.10 5.62
CA GLN A 218 18.10 -6.19 6.30
C GLN A 218 18.91 -7.34 5.65
N PRO A 219 20.21 -7.13 5.42
CA PRO A 219 21.04 -8.21 4.95
C PRO A 219 20.89 -9.43 5.87
N PRO A 220 20.92 -10.66 5.35
CA PRO A 220 20.89 -11.86 6.19
C PRO A 220 22.01 -11.74 7.21
N ARG A 221 21.64 -11.95 8.49
CA ARG A 221 22.60 -12.03 9.59
C ARG A 221 23.38 -13.31 9.49
#